data_70d67708b24648f06ce76950b3f883c4
#
_entry.id   70d67708b24648f06ce76950b3f883c4
#
_cell.length_a   1.000
_cell.length_b   1.000
_cell.length_c   1.000
_cell.angle_alpha   90.00
_cell.angle_beta   90.00
_cell.angle_gamma   90.00
#
_symmetry.space_group_name_H-M   'P 1'
#
loop_
_entity.id
_entity.type
_entity.pdbx_description
1 polymer ?
#
loop_
_entity_poly.entity_id
_entity_poly.type
_entity_poly.pdbx_seq_one_letter_code
_entity_poly.pdbx_strand_id
1 'polypeptide(L)'
;MDNTADFKKIIERLEHAGIKKVKVAVADIDGVLRGKYLHIDKFISAAQSTFGFCNVVLGWDSSDVCYDNIKYTGWHSGYPDALVQLAPETERNVPWDGNVPFFLGGFVDANMAPLAICPRQTLKRVIAKAE
;
A
#
# COMPACT_ATOMS: atom_id res chain seq x y z
N MET A 1 -12.81 -4.70 -4.09
CA MET A 1 -12.72 -4.66 -5.57
C MET A 1 -11.71 -5.70 -6.01
N ASP A 2 -12.08 -6.52 -6.96
CA ASP A 2 -11.19 -7.57 -7.48
C ASP A 2 -10.29 -6.97 -8.57
N ASN A 3 -9.01 -6.83 -8.29
CA ASN A 3 -8.00 -6.28 -9.20
C ASN A 3 -7.21 -7.38 -9.95
N THR A 4 -7.63 -8.64 -9.82
CA THR A 4 -6.86 -9.79 -10.30
C THR A 4 -6.64 -9.74 -11.81
N ALA A 5 -7.68 -9.40 -12.59
CA ALA A 5 -7.58 -9.33 -14.04
C ALA A 5 -6.62 -8.23 -14.52
N ASP A 6 -6.64 -7.06 -13.85
CA ASP A 6 -5.76 -5.95 -14.18
C ASP A 6 -4.31 -6.29 -13.86
N PHE A 7 -4.06 -6.89 -12.69
CA PHE A 7 -2.72 -7.29 -12.31
C PHE A 7 -2.17 -8.41 -13.19
N LYS A 8 -3.01 -9.29 -13.73
CA LYS A 8 -2.53 -10.36 -14.62
C LYS A 8 -1.74 -9.79 -15.80
N LYS A 9 -2.28 -8.79 -16.47
CA LYS A 9 -1.61 -8.13 -17.61
C LYS A 9 -0.32 -7.42 -17.19
N ILE A 10 -0.37 -6.74 -16.04
CA ILE A 10 0.79 -6.05 -15.46
C ILE A 10 1.90 -7.06 -15.16
N ILE A 11 1.59 -8.15 -14.49
CA ILE A 11 2.56 -9.19 -14.13
C ILE A 11 3.21 -9.78 -15.38
N GLU A 12 2.42 -10.15 -16.39
CA GLU A 12 2.94 -10.70 -17.65
C GLU A 12 3.93 -9.72 -18.30
N ARG A 13 3.62 -8.44 -18.32
CA ARG A 13 4.49 -7.40 -18.89
C ARG A 13 5.78 -7.22 -18.08
N LEU A 14 5.68 -7.20 -16.74
CA LEU A 14 6.85 -7.04 -15.88
C LEU A 14 7.79 -8.25 -15.97
N GLU A 15 7.25 -9.46 -16.02
CA GLU A 15 8.02 -10.68 -16.19
C GLU A 15 8.72 -10.71 -17.55
N HIS A 16 8.01 -10.35 -18.61
CA HIS A 16 8.58 -10.28 -19.97
C HIS A 16 9.71 -9.25 -20.05
N ALA A 17 9.59 -8.14 -19.33
CA ALA A 17 10.62 -7.11 -19.26
C ALA A 17 11.80 -7.48 -18.33
N GLY A 18 11.76 -8.63 -17.66
CA GLY A 18 12.83 -9.08 -16.76
C GLY A 18 12.93 -8.28 -15.46
N ILE A 19 11.84 -7.66 -15.01
CA ILE A 19 11.81 -6.88 -13.77
C ILE A 19 12.01 -7.81 -12.58
N LYS A 20 12.95 -7.45 -11.68
CA LYS A 20 13.29 -8.25 -10.50
C LYS A 20 12.72 -7.70 -9.20
N LYS A 21 12.44 -6.40 -9.14
CA LYS A 21 11.91 -5.75 -7.94
C LYS A 21 10.88 -4.70 -8.31
N VAL A 22 9.94 -4.49 -7.40
CA VAL A 22 8.86 -3.50 -7.51
C VAL A 22 8.81 -2.71 -6.20
N LYS A 23 8.58 -1.42 -6.30
CA LYS A 23 8.40 -0.56 -5.13
C LYS A 23 6.92 -0.42 -4.82
N VAL A 24 6.56 -0.56 -3.55
CA VAL A 24 5.19 -0.38 -3.09
C VAL A 24 5.16 0.59 -1.92
N ALA A 25 4.08 1.35 -1.78
CA ALA A 25 3.94 2.30 -0.68
C ALA A 25 2.50 2.44 -0.22
N VAL A 26 2.36 2.86 1.03
CA VAL A 26 1.11 3.30 1.65
C VAL A 26 1.29 4.73 2.16
N ALA A 27 0.19 5.47 2.31
CA ALA A 27 0.23 6.80 2.90
C ALA A 27 0.09 6.71 4.43
N ASP A 28 0.93 7.45 5.16
CA ASP A 28 0.74 7.64 6.59
C ASP A 28 -0.34 8.70 6.86
N ILE A 29 -0.58 9.03 8.14
CA ILE A 29 -1.64 9.99 8.51
C ILE A 29 -1.36 11.42 8.02
N ASP A 30 -0.13 11.75 7.71
CA ASP A 30 0.25 13.06 7.14
C ASP A 30 0.30 13.02 5.60
N GLY A 31 -0.03 11.89 4.98
CA GLY A 31 0.03 11.71 3.53
C GLY A 31 1.43 11.40 3.00
N VAL A 32 2.41 11.20 3.86
CA VAL A 32 3.76 10.82 3.45
C VAL A 32 3.75 9.36 3.00
N LEU A 33 4.36 9.09 1.86
CA LEU A 33 4.45 7.73 1.34
C LEU A 33 5.53 6.94 2.09
N ARG A 34 5.12 5.81 2.64
CA ARG A 34 5.99 4.87 3.34
C ARG A 34 6.05 3.60 2.53
N GLY A 35 7.23 3.21 2.09
CA GLY A 35 7.34 2.15 1.12
C GLY A 35 8.47 1.17 1.37
N LYS A 36 8.48 0.14 0.55
CA LYS A 36 9.53 -0.86 0.51
C LYS A 36 9.65 -1.46 -0.88
N TYR A 37 10.78 -2.11 -1.14
CA TYR A 37 10.94 -2.92 -2.34
C TYR A 37 10.43 -4.34 -2.06
N LEU A 38 9.76 -4.90 -3.06
CA LEU A 38 9.41 -6.33 -3.07
C LEU A 38 10.13 -7.00 -4.23
N HIS A 39 10.69 -8.19 -3.99
CA HIS A 39 11.10 -9.05 -5.09
C HIS A 39 9.89 -9.37 -5.97
N ILE A 40 10.10 -9.58 -7.27
CA ILE A 40 8.99 -9.80 -8.21
C ILE A 40 8.05 -10.93 -7.76
N ASP A 41 8.58 -12.03 -7.22
CA ASP A 41 7.74 -13.14 -6.75
C ASP A 41 6.83 -12.72 -5.59
N LYS A 42 7.36 -11.92 -4.66
CA LYS A 42 6.58 -11.37 -3.54
C LYS A 42 5.52 -10.39 -4.04
N PHE A 43 5.87 -9.57 -5.03
CA PHE A 43 4.91 -8.65 -5.65
C PHE A 43 3.77 -9.41 -6.32
N ILE A 44 4.05 -10.47 -7.06
CA ILE A 44 3.02 -11.30 -7.72
C ILE A 44 2.05 -11.85 -6.67
N SER A 45 2.57 -12.40 -5.58
CA SER A 45 1.73 -12.89 -4.49
C SER A 45 0.88 -11.78 -3.86
N ALA A 46 1.48 -10.61 -3.62
CA ALA A 46 0.79 -9.45 -3.06
C ALA A 46 -0.31 -8.91 -3.99
N ALA A 47 -0.04 -8.88 -5.29
CA ALA A 47 -0.98 -8.40 -6.31
C ALA A 47 -2.22 -9.30 -6.43
N GLN A 48 -2.06 -10.59 -6.15
CA GLN A 48 -3.16 -11.57 -6.20
C GLN A 48 -3.99 -11.62 -4.91
N SER A 49 -3.51 -11.01 -3.85
CA SER A 49 -4.17 -11.01 -2.54
C SER A 49 -3.89 -9.71 -1.78
N THR A 50 -3.14 -9.80 -0.72
CA THR A 50 -2.68 -8.67 0.10
C THR A 50 -1.24 -8.91 0.54
N PHE A 51 -0.62 -7.88 1.11
CA PHE A 51 0.63 -8.03 1.84
C PHE A 51 0.55 -7.29 3.18
N GLY A 52 1.41 -7.69 4.13
CA GLY A 52 1.49 -7.06 5.43
C GLY A 52 2.32 -5.79 5.40
N PHE A 53 1.82 -4.74 6.06
CA PHE A 53 2.57 -3.52 6.31
C PHE A 53 2.29 -3.06 7.74
N CYS A 54 3.35 -2.76 8.51
CA CYS A 54 3.19 -2.37 9.89
C CYS A 54 2.21 -1.19 10.03
N ASN A 55 1.22 -1.34 10.90
CA ASN A 55 0.20 -0.32 11.08
C ASN A 55 0.68 0.91 11.86
N VAL A 56 1.95 0.94 12.27
CA VAL A 56 2.56 2.10 12.93
C VAL A 56 2.40 3.38 12.12
N VAL A 57 2.36 3.29 10.80
CA VAL A 57 2.18 4.44 9.91
C VAL A 57 0.85 5.16 10.13
N LEU A 58 -0.11 4.51 10.79
CA LEU A 58 -1.40 5.09 11.18
C LEU A 58 -1.34 5.72 12.58
N GLY A 59 -0.19 5.67 13.24
CA GLY A 59 0.00 6.14 14.61
C GLY A 59 1.27 6.95 14.82
N TRP A 60 1.89 7.47 13.78
CA TRP A 60 3.06 8.34 13.90
C TRP A 60 2.94 9.56 12.98
N ASP A 61 3.82 10.55 13.20
CA ASP A 61 3.90 11.74 12.35
C ASP A 61 4.91 11.57 11.21
N SER A 62 5.09 12.64 10.42
CA SER A 62 6.02 12.64 9.28
C SER A 62 7.50 12.51 9.69
N SER A 63 7.81 12.70 10.96
CA SER A 63 9.18 12.54 11.52
C SER A 63 9.38 11.20 12.23
N ASP A 64 8.45 10.25 12.03
CA ASP A 64 8.47 8.91 12.64
C ASP A 64 8.29 8.93 14.16
N VAL A 65 7.71 9.98 14.72
CA VAL A 65 7.40 10.07 16.15
C VAL A 65 6.04 9.45 16.40
N CYS A 66 6.02 8.35 17.16
CA CYS A 66 4.80 7.65 17.51
C CYS A 66 3.96 8.46 18.51
N TYR A 67 2.66 8.57 18.24
CA TYR A 67 1.73 9.15 19.20
C TYR A 67 1.48 8.16 20.35
N ASP A 68 1.33 8.68 21.57
CA ASP A 68 1.13 7.86 22.77
C ASP A 68 -0.34 7.69 23.18
N ASN A 69 -1.24 8.42 22.52
CA ASN A 69 -2.67 8.46 22.83
C ASN A 69 -3.58 7.86 21.76
N ILE A 70 -3.05 7.10 20.83
CA ILE A 70 -3.82 6.48 19.74
C ILE A 70 -4.40 5.14 20.20
N LYS A 71 -5.67 4.93 19.89
CA LYS A 71 -6.40 3.70 20.25
C LYS A 71 -6.14 2.56 19.25
N TYR A 72 -6.06 2.86 17.96
CA TYR A 72 -5.96 1.85 16.91
C TYR A 72 -4.63 1.11 16.94
N THR A 73 -3.53 1.84 17.09
CA THR A 73 -2.17 1.26 17.09
C THR A 73 -1.31 1.93 18.15
N GLY A 74 -0.34 1.21 18.69
CA GLY A 74 0.57 1.73 19.69
C GLY A 74 1.31 0.59 20.38
N TRP A 75 2.05 0.91 21.42
CA TRP A 75 2.72 -0.10 22.23
C TRP A 75 1.76 -1.13 22.81
N HIS A 76 0.51 -0.75 23.11
CA HIS A 76 -0.53 -1.63 23.62
C HIS A 76 -0.94 -2.73 22.64
N SER A 77 -0.80 -2.49 21.34
CA SER A 77 -1.14 -3.45 20.28
C SER A 77 0.08 -4.16 19.70
N GLY A 78 1.30 -3.74 20.07
CA GLY A 78 2.55 -4.29 19.54
C GLY A 78 2.82 -3.92 18.08
N TYR A 79 2.15 -2.91 17.54
CA TYR A 79 2.30 -2.44 16.15
C TYR A 79 2.27 -3.57 15.12
N PRO A 80 1.18 -4.37 15.05
CA PRO A 80 1.12 -5.50 14.12
C PRO A 80 1.05 -5.03 12.67
N ASP A 81 1.33 -5.96 11.75
CA ASP A 81 1.06 -5.73 10.34
C ASP A 81 -0.44 -5.66 10.10
N ALA A 82 -0.85 -4.69 9.29
CA ALA A 82 -2.19 -4.62 8.72
C ALA A 82 -2.14 -5.08 7.26
N LEU A 83 -3.30 -5.47 6.74
CA LEU A 83 -3.41 -5.93 5.36
C LEU A 83 -3.45 -4.75 4.40
N VAL A 84 -2.67 -4.83 3.33
CA VAL A 84 -2.65 -3.83 2.25
C VAL A 84 -3.00 -4.49 0.93
N GLN A 85 -3.95 -3.88 0.23
CA GLN A 85 -4.30 -4.24 -1.14
C GLN A 85 -3.69 -3.23 -2.11
N LEU A 86 -2.95 -3.72 -3.09
CA LEU A 86 -2.35 -2.88 -4.13
C LEU A 86 -3.40 -2.38 -5.11
N ALA A 87 -3.19 -1.19 -5.65
CA ALA A 87 -4.05 -0.54 -6.64
C ALA A 87 -3.35 -0.54 -8.01
N PRO A 88 -3.83 -1.34 -8.98
CA PRO A 88 -3.15 -1.46 -10.29
C PRO A 88 -3.12 -0.16 -11.07
N GLU A 89 -4.14 0.68 -10.94
CA GLU A 89 -4.23 1.97 -11.62
C GLU A 89 -3.20 3.00 -11.16
N THR A 90 -2.50 2.72 -10.09
CA THR A 90 -1.46 3.63 -9.55
C THR A 90 -0.08 3.37 -10.11
N GLU A 91 0.07 2.41 -11.01
CA GLU A 91 1.38 2.08 -11.57
C GLU A 91 2.08 3.31 -12.15
N ARG A 92 3.33 3.50 -11.74
CA ARG A 92 4.25 4.52 -12.27
C ARG A 92 5.65 3.93 -12.26
N ASN A 93 6.50 4.44 -13.14
CA ASN A 93 7.93 4.18 -13.06
C ASN A 93 8.61 5.34 -12.33
N VAL A 94 9.64 5.04 -11.54
CA VAL A 94 10.38 6.04 -10.79
C VAL A 94 11.71 6.30 -11.53
N PRO A 95 11.83 7.37 -12.34
CA PRO A 95 12.97 7.57 -13.25
C PRO A 95 14.31 7.68 -12.50
N TRP A 96 14.32 8.35 -11.36
CA TRP A 96 15.54 8.55 -10.56
C TRP A 96 15.91 7.33 -9.68
N ASP A 97 15.11 6.27 -9.71
CA ASP A 97 15.33 5.04 -8.95
C ASP A 97 15.40 3.83 -9.90
N GLY A 98 16.26 3.93 -10.92
CA GLY A 98 16.42 2.87 -11.91
C GLY A 98 15.16 2.55 -12.70
N ASN A 99 14.24 3.49 -12.81
CA ASN A 99 12.95 3.30 -13.49
C ASN A 99 12.13 2.15 -12.90
N VAL A 100 12.26 1.91 -11.58
CA VAL A 100 11.55 0.83 -10.88
C VAL A 100 10.04 1.02 -10.99
N PRO A 101 9.27 -0.04 -11.25
CA PRO A 101 7.81 0.02 -11.17
C PRO A 101 7.37 0.31 -9.74
N PHE A 102 6.37 1.16 -9.59
CA PHE A 102 5.88 1.65 -8.31
C PHE A 102 4.37 1.57 -8.24
N PHE A 103 3.85 1.05 -7.14
CA PHE A 103 2.40 0.92 -6.88
C PHE A 103 2.07 1.46 -5.50
N LEU A 104 0.89 2.07 -5.40
CA LEU A 104 0.29 2.43 -4.11
C LEU A 104 -0.65 1.34 -3.64
N GLY A 105 -0.77 1.21 -2.32
CA GLY A 105 -1.73 0.34 -1.67
C GLY A 105 -2.59 1.08 -0.66
N GLY A 106 -3.73 0.50 -0.36
CA GLY A 106 -4.63 0.96 0.69
C GLY A 106 -4.84 -0.13 1.73
N PHE A 107 -4.98 0.27 2.99
CA PHE A 107 -5.28 -0.67 4.06
C PHE A 107 -6.71 -1.21 3.93
N VAL A 108 -6.83 -2.50 4.14
CA VAL A 108 -8.11 -3.22 4.12
C VAL A 108 -8.26 -4.09 5.37
N ASP A 109 -9.49 -4.48 5.68
CA ASP A 109 -9.75 -5.44 6.74
C ASP A 109 -9.68 -6.89 6.24
N ALA A 110 -9.97 -7.86 7.10
CA ALA A 110 -9.93 -9.28 6.76
C ALA A 110 -10.93 -9.68 5.67
N ASN A 111 -11.96 -8.89 5.43
CA ASN A 111 -12.96 -9.09 4.39
C ASN A 111 -12.65 -8.30 3.11
N MET A 112 -11.46 -7.74 2.99
CA MET A 112 -11.02 -6.91 1.87
C MET A 112 -11.80 -5.59 1.73
N ALA A 113 -12.53 -5.18 2.78
CA ALA A 113 -13.18 -3.89 2.82
C ALA A 113 -12.17 -2.79 3.18
N PRO A 114 -12.30 -1.58 2.61
CA PRO A 114 -11.42 -0.47 2.94
C PRO A 114 -11.43 -0.18 4.45
N LEU A 115 -10.24 -0.08 5.04
CA LEU A 115 -10.11 0.27 6.45
C LEU A 115 -10.52 1.74 6.65
N ALA A 116 -11.44 1.99 7.60
CA ALA A 116 -12.05 3.30 7.77
C ALA A 116 -11.04 4.43 8.04
N ILE A 117 -9.95 4.13 8.73
CA ILE A 117 -8.92 5.12 9.09
C ILE A 117 -7.79 5.24 8.05
N CYS A 118 -7.80 4.43 7.00
CA CYS A 118 -6.78 4.51 5.96
C CYS A 118 -6.84 5.87 5.25
N PRO A 119 -5.76 6.66 5.24
CA PRO A 119 -5.76 7.99 4.62
C PRO A 119 -6.10 7.96 3.13
N ARG A 120 -5.55 7.02 2.38
CA ARG A 120 -5.87 6.85 0.96
C ARG A 120 -7.35 6.53 0.73
N GLN A 121 -7.91 5.62 1.53
CA GLN A 121 -9.33 5.26 1.41
C GLN A 121 -10.24 6.44 1.80
N THR A 122 -9.82 7.23 2.78
CA THR A 122 -10.52 8.46 3.16
C THR A 122 -10.55 9.46 2.02
N LEU A 123 -9.41 9.70 1.36
CA LEU A 123 -9.34 10.57 0.19
C LEU A 123 -10.26 10.09 -0.93
N LYS A 124 -10.26 8.79 -1.21
CA LYS A 124 -11.16 8.21 -2.23
C LYS A 124 -12.63 8.47 -1.91
N ARG A 125 -13.04 8.32 -0.65
CA ARG A 125 -14.43 8.63 -0.23
C ARG A 125 -14.77 10.11 -0.41
N VAL A 126 -13.85 11.00 -0.08
CA VAL A 126 -14.06 12.45 -0.23
C VAL A 126 -14.18 12.83 -1.70
N ILE A 127 -13.31 12.29 -2.55
CA ILE A 127 -13.37 12.53 -4.01
C ILE A 127 -14.72 12.05 -4.57
N ALA A 128 -15.15 10.85 -4.20
CA ALA A 128 -16.43 10.30 -4.66
C ALA A 128 -17.62 11.17 -4.26
N LYS A 129 -17.58 11.81 -3.09
CA LYS A 129 -18.63 12.75 -2.66
C LYS A 129 -18.58 14.09 -3.40
N ALA A 130 -17.41 14.51 -3.86
CA ALA A 130 -17.23 15.77 -4.59
C ALA A 130 -17.66 15.67 -6.06
N GLU A 131 -17.70 14.48 -6.58
CA GLU A 131 -18.16 14.19 -7.95
C GLU A 131 -19.69 14.01 -7.98
#